data_3675a0e9b32980e35e5543ac02fef7ee
#
_entry.id   3675a0e9b32980e35e5543ac02fef7ee
#
_cell.length_a   1.000
_cell.length_b   1.000
_cell.length_c   1.000
_cell.angle_alpha   90.00
_cell.angle_beta   90.00
_cell.angle_gamma   90.00
#
_symmetry.space_group_name_H-M   'P 1'
#
loop_
_entity.id
_entity.type
_entity.pdbx_description
1 polymer ?
#
loop_
_entity_poly.entity_id
_entity_poly.type
_entity_poly.pdbx_seq_one_letter_code
_entity_poly.pdbx_strand_id
1 'polypeptide(L)'
;MSIRSLSIDRSKQIKEKSDTMSTIVVYGGELPAVCAAAKAAAKCSTATVHVIVPYASGKLGGIATVGGQNYWDIPTNVPAYANSNLPQKGTFSWLYTSPSGYNTEEMCVKLDGALTKYGNRMIIHRGYDVCDYTTVTSPKYMIKTVTIRKVLQDSKKRLYWGSASSQQVITADLFIDASVEGRLARKINSACTTGRFDWPAAYRKNDTTVGYAAKQQAATLMFKMKGITPLATKDNDNHYKSQNGYHTYWGGSNVFTSGSIAVFNEKYASQGYMLKPANAAQNGTNTDEWWINAFLIFGVDGRANNRDQGTKFYPTDQLDGTKTVDDAMADARQFLKDHAVEVETAMHGLKGFEKAKIVLDADGYPSTGEVLYIRETVHMAIQSRYSGATPEDTNYQLGAHEAFLAGAGSTDGNDKANYAHRIGLALYNADVHPYDPIDLQEDGEWIWGYKSFREMRPDMNIEDNTPNHPVYVPYEALITKYVANLLICGYAAGVSSFAWGEVRVFPNLCVLGDAAGIAAAYCATYGLNPYNLGDYEIGKIREWLTSVGARTEK
;
A
#
# COMPACT_ATOMS: atom_id res chain seq x y z
N MET A 1 -22.67 47.64 3.10
CA MET A 1 -22.87 46.91 4.36
C MET A 1 -21.87 45.77 4.39
N SER A 2 -20.86 45.88 5.24
CA SER A 2 -19.79 44.91 5.37
C SER A 2 -20.28 43.72 6.20
N ILE A 3 -20.34 42.53 5.61
CA ILE A 3 -20.61 41.30 6.35
C ILE A 3 -19.30 40.93 7.05
N ARG A 4 -19.19 41.24 8.34
CA ARG A 4 -18.13 40.71 9.20
C ARG A 4 -18.34 39.20 9.34
N SER A 5 -17.44 38.40 8.81
CA SER A 5 -17.36 36.98 9.14
C SER A 5 -17.04 36.85 10.63
N LEU A 6 -18.00 36.40 11.41
CA LEU A 6 -17.79 35.96 12.77
C LEU A 6 -16.90 34.68 12.71
N SER A 7 -15.60 34.84 12.84
CA SER A 7 -14.70 33.72 13.17
C SER A 7 -15.04 33.30 14.61
N ILE A 8 -15.82 32.24 14.75
CA ILE A 8 -16.03 31.60 16.04
C ILE A 8 -14.66 31.04 16.47
N ASP A 9 -14.12 31.60 17.53
CA ASP A 9 -12.89 31.09 18.14
C ASP A 9 -13.15 29.68 18.73
N ARG A 10 -12.92 28.65 17.91
CA ARG A 10 -13.13 27.26 18.29
C ARG A 10 -12.17 26.78 19.39
N SER A 11 -11.09 27.52 19.68
CA SER A 11 -10.11 27.16 20.70
C SER A 11 -10.70 27.04 22.13
N LYS A 12 -11.82 27.73 22.37
CA LYS A 12 -12.50 27.77 23.69
C LYS A 12 -13.59 26.71 23.90
N GLN A 13 -13.93 25.89 22.91
CA GLN A 13 -15.08 24.97 22.98
C GLN A 13 -14.74 23.48 22.91
N ILE A 14 -13.50 23.10 22.63
CA ILE A 14 -13.12 21.68 22.56
C ILE A 14 -12.79 21.21 23.96
N LYS A 15 -13.76 20.62 24.65
CA LYS A 15 -13.54 19.88 25.90
C LYS A 15 -13.28 18.42 25.56
N GLU A 16 -12.37 17.78 26.32
CA GLU A 16 -12.23 16.33 26.26
C GLU A 16 -13.61 15.68 26.54
N LYS A 17 -13.92 14.67 25.73
CA LYS A 17 -15.14 13.88 25.93
C LYS A 17 -15.06 13.23 27.30
N SER A 18 -16.04 13.48 28.17
CA SER A 18 -16.08 12.84 29.49
C SER A 18 -15.96 11.32 29.33
N ASP A 19 -15.28 10.65 30.24
CA ASP A 19 -14.91 9.24 30.48
C ASP A 19 -15.59 8.08 29.70
N THR A 20 -16.29 8.35 28.60
CA THR A 20 -16.87 7.31 27.76
C THR A 20 -15.78 6.68 26.89
N MET A 21 -15.55 5.38 27.07
CA MET A 21 -14.64 4.59 26.26
C MET A 21 -15.04 4.71 24.78
N SER A 22 -14.09 5.11 23.94
CA SER A 22 -14.27 5.11 22.48
C SER A 22 -13.79 3.79 21.88
N THR A 23 -14.45 3.33 20.83
CA THR A 23 -14.05 2.14 20.08
C THR A 23 -13.56 2.55 18.69
N ILE A 24 -12.37 2.10 18.34
CA ILE A 24 -11.75 2.33 17.02
C ILE A 24 -11.57 0.98 16.34
N VAL A 25 -12.05 0.84 15.12
CA VAL A 25 -11.79 -0.32 14.25
C VAL A 25 -10.72 0.04 13.25
N VAL A 26 -9.65 -0.77 13.17
CA VAL A 26 -8.63 -0.73 12.12
C VAL A 26 -8.79 -1.99 11.29
N TYR A 27 -9.16 -1.82 10.02
CA TYR A 27 -9.36 -2.92 9.11
C TYR A 27 -8.17 -3.05 8.15
N GLY A 28 -7.51 -4.20 8.19
CA GLY A 28 -6.32 -4.55 7.42
C GLY A 28 -5.24 -5.20 8.27
N GLY A 29 -4.34 -5.94 7.63
CA GLY A 29 -3.19 -6.59 8.28
C GLY A 29 -1.84 -6.04 7.83
N GLU A 30 -1.81 -5.10 6.87
CA GLU A 30 -0.61 -4.50 6.30
C GLU A 30 0.10 -3.55 7.28
N LEU A 31 1.31 -3.10 6.95
CA LEU A 31 2.08 -2.15 7.77
C LEU A 31 1.28 -0.91 8.18
N PRO A 32 0.54 -0.23 7.28
CA PRO A 32 -0.23 0.95 7.68
C PRO A 32 -1.31 0.64 8.71
N ALA A 33 -1.91 -0.56 8.69
CA ALA A 33 -2.87 -0.98 9.71
C ALA A 33 -2.20 -1.11 11.10
N VAL A 34 -1.02 -1.73 11.16
CA VAL A 34 -0.26 -1.86 12.41
C VAL A 34 0.16 -0.49 12.95
N CYS A 35 0.65 0.39 12.07
CA CYS A 35 1.01 1.76 12.42
C CYS A 35 -0.20 2.51 13.01
N ALA A 36 -1.34 2.47 12.32
CA ALA A 36 -2.56 3.14 12.73
C ALA A 36 -3.07 2.64 14.09
N ALA A 37 -3.15 1.32 14.27
CA ALA A 37 -3.60 0.71 15.51
C ALA A 37 -2.68 1.06 16.70
N ALA A 38 -1.35 0.95 16.49
CA ALA A 38 -0.38 1.28 17.53
C ALA A 38 -0.44 2.75 17.95
N LYS A 39 -0.56 3.68 16.98
CA LYS A 39 -0.64 5.12 17.29
C LYS A 39 -1.98 5.51 17.91
N ALA A 40 -3.08 4.93 17.45
CA ALA A 40 -4.39 5.13 18.07
C ALA A 40 -4.39 4.73 19.54
N ALA A 41 -3.91 3.52 19.85
CA ALA A 41 -3.81 3.03 21.23
C ALA A 41 -2.80 3.80 22.10
N ALA A 42 -1.72 4.32 21.49
CA ALA A 42 -0.69 5.09 22.20
C ALA A 42 -1.20 6.46 22.66
N LYS A 43 -2.04 7.11 21.86
CA LYS A 43 -2.47 8.50 22.08
C LYS A 43 -3.85 8.65 22.70
N CYS A 44 -4.71 7.63 22.63
CA CYS A 44 -5.99 7.62 23.32
C CYS A 44 -6.03 6.47 24.33
N SER A 45 -5.72 6.78 25.59
CA SER A 45 -5.64 5.78 26.68
C SER A 45 -7.01 5.19 27.05
N THR A 46 -8.09 5.87 26.71
CA THR A 46 -9.48 5.44 26.95
C THR A 46 -10.08 4.66 25.76
N ALA A 47 -9.38 4.58 24.62
CA ALA A 47 -9.90 3.86 23.46
C ALA A 47 -9.59 2.35 23.53
N THR A 48 -10.57 1.55 23.09
CA THR A 48 -10.37 0.16 22.68
C THR A 48 -10.18 0.12 21.17
N VAL A 49 -9.12 -0.54 20.72
CA VAL A 49 -8.76 -0.66 19.30
C VAL A 49 -8.95 -2.10 18.86
N HIS A 50 -9.85 -2.33 17.90
CA HIS A 50 -10.05 -3.60 17.22
C HIS A 50 -9.26 -3.61 15.92
N VAL A 51 -8.42 -4.62 15.72
CA VAL A 51 -7.66 -4.82 14.47
C VAL A 51 -8.19 -6.06 13.76
N ILE A 52 -8.68 -5.91 12.54
CA ILE A 52 -9.22 -7.02 11.74
C ILE A 52 -8.15 -7.43 10.73
N VAL A 53 -7.60 -8.64 10.87
CA VAL A 53 -6.50 -9.17 10.05
C VAL A 53 -7.06 -10.20 9.07
N PRO A 54 -7.21 -9.86 7.76
CA PRO A 54 -7.96 -10.66 6.79
C PRO A 54 -7.18 -11.83 6.17
N TYR A 55 -6.02 -12.18 6.72
CA TYR A 55 -5.20 -13.31 6.26
C TYR A 55 -5.55 -14.57 7.04
N ALA A 56 -5.64 -15.72 6.35
CA ALA A 56 -5.97 -17.00 6.99
C ALA A 56 -4.97 -17.39 8.08
N SER A 57 -3.69 -17.08 7.93
CA SER A 57 -2.66 -17.27 8.96
C SER A 57 -2.86 -16.35 10.18
N GLY A 58 -3.59 -15.26 10.04
CA GLY A 58 -3.77 -14.25 11.08
C GLY A 58 -2.51 -13.46 11.45
N LYS A 59 -1.43 -13.59 10.68
CA LYS A 59 -0.16 -12.87 10.88
C LYS A 59 -0.27 -11.42 10.40
N LEU A 60 0.41 -10.51 11.11
CA LEU A 60 0.48 -9.09 10.76
C LEU A 60 1.59 -8.80 9.72
N GLY A 61 1.43 -7.71 8.99
CA GLY A 61 2.40 -7.16 8.06
C GLY A 61 2.08 -7.43 6.58
N GLY A 62 1.15 -8.34 6.29
CA GLY A 62 0.70 -8.63 4.92
C GLY A 62 1.85 -8.90 3.97
N ILE A 63 1.94 -8.10 2.88
CA ILE A 63 3.01 -8.29 1.88
C ILE A 63 4.41 -8.15 2.48
N ALA A 64 4.60 -7.35 3.52
CA ALA A 64 5.88 -7.17 4.21
C ALA A 64 6.31 -8.38 5.06
N THR A 65 5.44 -9.35 5.27
CA THR A 65 5.71 -10.55 6.08
C THR A 65 5.28 -11.81 5.35
N VAL A 66 4.00 -12.21 5.51
CA VAL A 66 3.48 -13.43 4.88
C VAL A 66 3.50 -13.39 3.35
N GLY A 67 3.53 -12.22 2.76
CA GLY A 67 3.66 -12.03 1.31
C GLY A 67 5.10 -12.13 0.80
N GLY A 68 6.12 -12.02 1.67
CA GLY A 68 7.53 -12.25 1.32
C GLY A 68 8.30 -11.03 0.79
N GLN A 69 7.70 -9.84 0.70
CA GLN A 69 8.43 -8.62 0.33
C GLN A 69 9.24 -8.12 1.52
N ASN A 70 10.45 -8.66 1.69
CA ASN A 70 11.34 -8.34 2.80
C ASN A 70 12.46 -7.35 2.45
N TYR A 71 12.27 -6.58 1.39
CA TYR A 71 13.18 -5.56 0.90
C TYR A 71 12.62 -4.16 1.18
N TRP A 72 13.43 -3.29 1.83
CA TRP A 72 13.06 -1.89 2.04
C TRP A 72 13.37 -1.06 0.79
N ASP A 73 12.33 -0.52 0.19
CA ASP A 73 12.45 0.42 -0.93
C ASP A 73 12.78 1.81 -0.39
N ILE A 74 14.07 2.12 -0.33
CA ILE A 74 14.60 3.40 0.18
C ILE A 74 15.29 4.13 -0.97
N PRO A 75 14.95 5.40 -1.22
CA PRO A 75 15.62 6.19 -2.24
C PRO A 75 17.10 6.37 -1.89
N THR A 76 17.98 5.92 -2.77
CA THR A 76 19.44 6.00 -2.57
C THR A 76 20.06 7.18 -3.30
N ASN A 77 19.33 7.80 -4.20
CA ASN A 77 19.76 8.87 -5.08
C ASN A 77 19.52 10.30 -4.52
N VAL A 78 18.96 10.40 -3.31
CA VAL A 78 18.77 11.67 -2.61
C VAL A 78 19.67 11.70 -1.37
N PRO A 79 20.93 12.16 -1.46
CA PRO A 79 21.93 12.07 -0.38
C PRO A 79 21.49 12.70 0.93
N ALA A 80 20.73 13.80 0.88
CA ALA A 80 20.22 14.49 2.07
C ALA A 80 19.31 13.61 2.94
N TYR A 81 18.73 12.56 2.36
CA TYR A 81 17.80 11.65 3.03
C TYR A 81 18.30 10.20 3.06
N ALA A 82 19.59 9.98 2.82
CA ALA A 82 20.16 8.63 2.87
C ALA A 82 20.14 8.05 4.29
N ASN A 83 19.78 6.77 4.40
CA ASN A 83 19.89 5.91 5.59
C ASN A 83 19.39 6.52 6.92
N SER A 84 20.24 7.29 7.62
CA SER A 84 19.94 7.79 8.98
C SER A 84 19.03 9.03 9.01
N ASN A 85 18.83 9.69 7.89
CA ASN A 85 18.03 10.92 7.79
C ASN A 85 16.82 10.79 6.87
N LEU A 86 16.21 9.60 6.81
CA LEU A 86 15.00 9.39 6.03
C LEU A 86 13.89 10.37 6.40
N PRO A 87 13.13 10.89 5.41
CA PRO A 87 12.00 11.75 5.70
C PRO A 87 10.88 11.00 6.43
N GLN A 88 10.74 9.71 6.18
CA GLN A 88 9.76 8.86 6.83
C GLN A 88 10.24 8.49 8.25
N LYS A 89 9.80 9.23 9.23
CA LYS A 89 10.04 8.99 10.66
C LYS A 89 8.83 8.32 11.32
N GLY A 90 8.83 8.22 12.63
CA GLY A 90 7.76 7.58 13.39
C GLY A 90 7.92 6.06 13.42
N THR A 91 6.86 5.31 13.10
CA THR A 91 6.89 3.84 13.16
C THR A 91 7.93 3.25 12.22
N PHE A 92 8.11 3.81 11.02
CA PHE A 92 9.12 3.31 10.09
C PHE A 92 10.53 3.36 10.66
N SER A 93 10.90 4.44 11.35
CA SER A 93 12.22 4.55 12.00
C SER A 93 12.47 3.42 13.02
N TRP A 94 11.42 2.95 13.66
CA TRP A 94 11.50 1.83 14.60
C TRP A 94 11.53 0.47 13.90
N LEU A 95 10.83 0.32 12.77
CA LEU A 95 10.85 -0.91 11.97
C LEU A 95 12.18 -1.11 11.27
N TYR A 96 12.76 -0.03 10.77
CA TYR A 96 13.97 -0.03 9.97
C TYR A 96 15.21 -0.30 10.84
N THR A 97 15.60 -1.57 10.90
CA THR A 97 16.74 -2.05 11.71
C THR A 97 17.91 -2.58 10.88
N SER A 98 17.69 -2.80 9.59
CA SER A 98 18.69 -3.25 8.63
C SER A 98 18.61 -2.37 7.38
N PRO A 99 19.72 -2.05 6.73
CA PRO A 99 19.73 -1.07 5.64
C PRO A 99 18.98 -1.48 4.39
N SER A 100 18.64 -2.76 4.20
CA SER A 100 18.04 -3.19 2.95
C SER A 100 17.01 -4.30 3.07
N GLY A 101 16.94 -5.04 4.18
CA GLY A 101 16.01 -6.16 4.29
C GLY A 101 15.95 -6.75 5.70
N TYR A 102 15.14 -7.80 5.88
CA TYR A 102 14.87 -8.41 7.18
C TYR A 102 14.33 -9.85 7.04
N ASN A 103 14.33 -10.59 8.15
CA ASN A 103 13.65 -11.87 8.26
C ASN A 103 12.14 -11.64 8.42
N THR A 104 11.31 -12.27 7.58
CA THR A 104 9.85 -12.07 7.56
C THR A 104 9.17 -12.57 8.84
N GLU A 105 9.64 -13.66 9.44
CA GLU A 105 9.07 -14.21 10.68
C GLU A 105 9.40 -13.31 11.89
N GLU A 106 10.64 -12.83 11.98
CA GLU A 106 11.05 -11.88 13.01
C GLU A 106 10.26 -10.57 12.91
N MET A 107 9.98 -10.11 11.68
CA MET A 107 9.14 -8.94 11.46
C MET A 107 7.71 -9.20 11.94
N CYS A 108 7.12 -10.37 11.69
CA CYS A 108 5.81 -10.73 12.24
C CYS A 108 5.78 -10.60 13.77
N VAL A 109 6.79 -11.14 14.45
CA VAL A 109 6.91 -11.06 15.93
C VAL A 109 7.04 -9.61 16.39
N LYS A 110 7.83 -8.82 15.69
CA LYS A 110 8.03 -7.39 15.98
C LYS A 110 6.72 -6.61 15.86
N LEU A 111 5.95 -6.84 14.80
CA LEU A 111 4.66 -6.20 14.58
C LEU A 111 3.62 -6.64 15.62
N ASP A 112 3.60 -7.92 15.96
CA ASP A 112 2.75 -8.45 17.04
C ASP A 112 3.03 -7.76 18.39
N GLY A 113 4.30 -7.64 18.75
CA GLY A 113 4.72 -6.96 19.97
C GLY A 113 4.33 -5.47 19.98
N ALA A 114 4.32 -4.82 18.81
CA ALA A 114 3.89 -3.42 18.70
C ALA A 114 2.43 -3.21 19.09
N LEU A 115 1.58 -4.21 18.91
CA LEU A 115 0.16 -4.14 19.23
C LEU A 115 -0.15 -4.77 20.61
N THR A 116 0.34 -5.96 20.87
CA THR A 116 -0.01 -6.72 22.10
C THR A 116 0.43 -6.04 23.39
N LYS A 117 1.41 -5.14 23.34
CA LYS A 117 1.83 -4.34 24.49
C LYS A 117 0.73 -3.46 25.11
N TYR A 118 -0.36 -3.20 24.38
CA TYR A 118 -1.50 -2.42 24.88
C TYR A 118 -2.52 -3.25 25.66
N GLY A 119 -2.28 -4.56 25.82
CA GLY A 119 -3.11 -5.46 26.63
C GLY A 119 -4.57 -5.48 26.17
N ASN A 120 -5.50 -5.42 27.12
CA ASN A 120 -6.95 -5.52 26.86
C ASN A 120 -7.54 -4.40 26.00
N ARG A 121 -6.80 -3.33 25.77
CA ARG A 121 -7.23 -2.24 24.89
C ARG A 121 -6.96 -2.52 23.40
N MET A 122 -6.23 -3.60 23.08
CA MET A 122 -5.92 -4.00 21.72
C MET A 122 -6.50 -5.40 21.46
N ILE A 123 -7.54 -5.47 20.64
CA ILE A 123 -8.24 -6.71 20.31
C ILE A 123 -7.96 -7.05 18.86
N ILE A 124 -7.19 -8.11 18.62
CA ILE A 124 -6.76 -8.51 17.27
C ILE A 124 -7.61 -9.70 16.79
N HIS A 125 -8.43 -9.48 15.78
CA HIS A 125 -9.27 -10.50 15.14
C HIS A 125 -8.48 -11.18 14.01
N ARG A 126 -7.70 -12.19 14.36
CA ARG A 126 -6.80 -12.90 13.43
C ARG A 126 -7.55 -13.89 12.55
N GLY A 127 -7.37 -13.78 11.24
CA GLY A 127 -8.06 -14.62 10.26
C GLY A 127 -9.55 -14.30 10.19
N TYR A 128 -9.93 -13.06 10.40
CA TYR A 128 -11.29 -12.56 10.18
C TYR A 128 -11.28 -11.47 9.13
N ASP A 129 -12.34 -11.40 8.35
CA ASP A 129 -12.54 -10.36 7.36
C ASP A 129 -13.95 -9.77 7.47
N VAL A 130 -14.11 -8.54 6.98
CA VAL A 130 -15.41 -7.85 6.98
C VAL A 130 -16.32 -8.49 5.94
N CYS A 131 -17.45 -9.05 6.38
CA CYS A 131 -18.48 -9.64 5.50
C CYS A 131 -19.76 -8.81 5.41
N ASP A 132 -19.95 -7.84 6.31
CA ASP A 132 -21.09 -6.91 6.28
C ASP A 132 -20.80 -5.63 7.07
N TYR A 133 -21.61 -4.61 6.87
CA TYR A 133 -21.59 -3.37 7.66
C TYR A 133 -22.98 -2.74 7.71
N THR A 134 -23.22 -1.91 8.73
CA THR A 134 -24.39 -1.04 8.83
C THR A 134 -23.98 0.42 8.93
N THR A 135 -24.85 1.29 8.47
CA THR A 135 -24.62 2.74 8.47
C THR A 135 -25.79 3.48 9.13
N VAL A 136 -25.53 4.72 9.53
CA VAL A 136 -26.53 5.69 9.94
C VAL A 136 -26.41 6.94 9.07
N THR A 137 -27.52 7.61 8.80
CA THR A 137 -27.57 8.78 7.90
C THR A 137 -27.78 10.10 8.63
N SER A 138 -28.24 10.06 9.88
CA SER A 138 -28.50 11.24 10.70
C SER A 138 -27.67 11.22 11.98
N PRO A 139 -27.04 12.33 12.40
CA PRO A 139 -27.00 13.64 11.71
C PRO A 139 -26.07 13.69 10.50
N LYS A 140 -25.25 12.62 10.27
CA LYS A 140 -24.32 12.47 9.14
C LYS A 140 -24.24 11.00 8.72
N TYR A 141 -23.81 10.76 7.49
CA TYR A 141 -23.54 9.41 7.03
C TYR A 141 -22.29 8.85 7.70
N MET A 142 -22.47 7.79 8.47
CA MET A 142 -21.39 7.16 9.26
C MET A 142 -21.55 5.64 9.27
N ILE A 143 -20.45 4.94 9.41
CA ILE A 143 -20.45 3.50 9.72
C ILE A 143 -20.90 3.33 11.18
N LYS A 144 -21.83 2.41 11.43
CA LYS A 144 -22.29 2.05 12.77
C LYS A 144 -21.62 0.77 13.27
N THR A 145 -21.65 -0.26 12.43
CA THR A 145 -21.07 -1.57 12.75
C THR A 145 -20.35 -2.15 11.56
N VAL A 146 -19.39 -3.03 11.84
CA VAL A 146 -18.89 -4.02 10.88
C VAL A 146 -19.19 -5.42 11.41
N THR A 147 -19.58 -6.32 10.51
CA THR A 147 -19.69 -7.75 10.81
C THR A 147 -18.47 -8.44 10.22
N ILE A 148 -17.74 -9.16 11.05
CA ILE A 148 -16.58 -9.92 10.64
C ILE A 148 -16.89 -11.42 10.66
N ARG A 149 -16.24 -12.16 9.78
CA ARG A 149 -16.38 -13.62 9.66
C ARG A 149 -15.02 -14.25 9.46
N LYS A 150 -14.85 -15.46 10.00
CA LYS A 150 -13.62 -16.23 9.83
C LYS A 150 -13.31 -16.46 8.36
N VAL A 151 -12.05 -16.28 7.99
CA VAL A 151 -11.50 -16.59 6.67
C VAL A 151 -10.64 -17.85 6.80
N LEU A 152 -10.81 -18.77 5.88
CA LEU A 152 -10.06 -20.01 5.75
C LEU A 152 -9.34 -20.03 4.39
N GLN A 153 -8.34 -20.87 4.26
CA GLN A 153 -7.58 -21.04 3.03
C GLN A 153 -7.56 -22.50 2.60
N ASP A 154 -7.76 -22.76 1.32
CA ASP A 154 -7.64 -24.10 0.75
C ASP A 154 -6.17 -24.45 0.39
N SER A 155 -5.94 -25.68 -0.08
CA SER A 155 -4.62 -26.16 -0.50
C SER A 155 -4.03 -25.39 -1.68
N LYS A 156 -4.87 -24.71 -2.47
CA LYS A 156 -4.45 -23.84 -3.58
C LYS A 156 -4.22 -22.39 -3.15
N LYS A 157 -4.28 -22.12 -1.85
CA LYS A 157 -4.16 -20.77 -1.24
C LYS A 157 -5.33 -19.83 -1.53
N ARG A 158 -6.47 -20.32 -2.03
CA ARG A 158 -7.68 -19.50 -2.22
C ARG A 158 -8.38 -19.30 -0.88
N LEU A 159 -8.88 -18.10 -0.66
CA LEU A 159 -9.59 -17.74 0.55
C LEU A 159 -11.09 -18.02 0.42
N TYR A 160 -11.69 -18.52 1.49
CA TYR A 160 -13.13 -18.73 1.55
C TYR A 160 -13.68 -18.46 2.95
N TRP A 161 -14.98 -18.19 3.04
CA TRP A 161 -15.64 -17.93 4.31
C TRP A 161 -15.73 -19.20 5.17
N GLY A 162 -15.33 -19.09 6.43
CA GLY A 162 -15.61 -20.11 7.44
C GLY A 162 -17.12 -20.21 7.77
N SER A 163 -17.48 -20.93 8.83
CA SER A 163 -18.88 -21.06 9.26
C SER A 163 -19.54 -19.70 9.56
N ALA A 164 -20.83 -19.56 9.23
CA ALA A 164 -21.62 -18.38 9.61
C ALA A 164 -21.69 -18.17 11.13
N SER A 165 -21.58 -19.25 11.92
CA SER A 165 -21.52 -19.16 13.39
C SER A 165 -20.27 -18.46 13.92
N SER A 166 -19.24 -18.23 13.09
CA SER A 166 -18.06 -17.45 13.43
C SER A 166 -18.25 -15.94 13.30
N GLN A 167 -19.41 -15.47 12.84
CA GLN A 167 -19.68 -14.04 12.69
C GLN A 167 -19.66 -13.32 14.04
N GLN A 168 -19.07 -12.12 14.03
CA GLN A 168 -19.04 -11.19 15.16
C GLN A 168 -19.39 -9.81 14.67
N VAL A 169 -20.20 -9.08 15.43
CA VAL A 169 -20.56 -7.70 15.14
C VAL A 169 -19.76 -6.78 16.04
N ILE A 170 -19.06 -5.83 15.44
CA ILE A 170 -18.28 -4.82 16.15
C ILE A 170 -18.94 -3.45 15.92
N THR A 171 -19.40 -2.84 17.01
CA THR A 171 -19.87 -1.45 17.02
C THR A 171 -18.70 -0.54 17.36
N ALA A 172 -18.50 0.53 16.59
CA ALA A 172 -17.41 1.46 16.84
C ALA A 172 -17.79 2.91 16.53
N ASP A 173 -17.03 3.83 17.13
CA ASP A 173 -17.16 5.27 16.89
C ASP A 173 -16.40 5.68 15.63
N LEU A 174 -15.21 5.09 15.41
CA LEU A 174 -14.29 5.44 14.34
C LEU A 174 -13.79 4.18 13.60
N PHE A 175 -13.58 4.33 12.32
CA PHE A 175 -13.09 3.28 11.44
C PHE A 175 -11.88 3.76 10.65
N ILE A 176 -10.89 2.89 10.48
CA ILE A 176 -9.72 3.09 9.62
C ILE A 176 -9.67 1.95 8.62
N ASP A 177 -9.82 2.25 7.34
CA ASP A 177 -9.60 1.28 6.26
C ASP A 177 -8.14 1.34 5.82
N ALA A 178 -7.39 0.32 6.20
CA ALA A 178 -5.99 0.10 5.84
C ALA A 178 -5.84 -1.16 4.97
N SER A 179 -6.92 -1.62 4.36
CA SER A 179 -6.90 -2.79 3.48
C SER A 179 -6.27 -2.48 2.13
N VAL A 180 -5.78 -3.52 1.45
CA VAL A 180 -5.24 -3.43 0.10
C VAL A 180 -6.34 -3.08 -0.92
N GLU A 181 -7.54 -3.61 -0.74
CA GLU A 181 -8.65 -3.47 -1.68
C GLU A 181 -9.58 -2.27 -1.38
N GLY A 182 -9.29 -1.48 -0.37
CA GLY A 182 -10.16 -0.37 0.07
C GLY A 182 -11.58 -0.84 0.39
N ARG A 183 -11.71 -2.00 1.04
CA ARG A 183 -12.94 -2.78 1.12
C ARG A 183 -14.12 -2.02 1.74
N LEU A 184 -13.90 -1.34 2.86
CA LEU A 184 -14.91 -0.49 3.46
C LEU A 184 -15.10 0.79 2.62
N ALA A 185 -14.02 1.47 2.33
CA ALA A 185 -14.04 2.77 1.67
C ALA A 185 -14.78 2.73 0.32
N ARG A 186 -14.46 1.78 -0.57
CA ARG A 186 -15.08 1.67 -1.91
C ARG A 186 -16.56 1.28 -1.89
N LYS A 187 -17.05 0.70 -0.80
CA LYS A 187 -18.44 0.19 -0.70
C LYS A 187 -19.36 1.09 0.12
N ILE A 188 -18.81 1.96 0.94
CA ILE A 188 -19.58 2.86 1.79
C ILE A 188 -19.68 4.25 1.17
N ASN A 189 -20.42 4.35 0.06
CA ASN A 189 -20.76 5.61 -0.61
C ASN A 189 -19.57 6.55 -0.85
N SER A 190 -18.36 5.98 -1.13
CA SER A 190 -17.18 6.77 -1.42
C SER A 190 -16.92 6.83 -2.92
N ALA A 191 -16.62 8.00 -3.43
CA ALA A 191 -16.17 8.15 -4.82
C ALA A 191 -14.73 7.63 -4.94
N CYS A 192 -14.48 6.73 -5.89
CA CYS A 192 -13.14 6.22 -6.20
C CYS A 192 -13.01 5.88 -7.67
N THR A 193 -11.78 5.90 -8.15
CA THR A 193 -11.38 5.34 -9.44
C THR A 193 -10.62 4.02 -9.20
N THR A 194 -10.56 3.15 -10.19
CA THR A 194 -9.85 1.88 -10.11
C THR A 194 -8.70 1.85 -11.11
N GLY A 195 -7.53 1.43 -10.64
CA GLY A 195 -6.33 1.38 -11.46
C GLY A 195 -6.05 2.75 -12.09
N ARG A 196 -5.56 2.77 -13.32
CA ARG A 196 -5.25 4.01 -14.04
C ARG A 196 -6.48 4.72 -14.67
N PHE A 197 -7.67 4.56 -14.11
CA PHE A 197 -8.86 5.22 -14.65
C PHE A 197 -8.76 6.76 -14.63
N ASP A 198 -8.05 7.33 -13.66
CA ASP A 198 -7.77 8.76 -13.56
C ASP A 198 -6.78 9.31 -14.60
N TRP A 199 -6.17 8.41 -15.42
CA TRP A 199 -5.37 8.84 -16.54
C TRP A 199 -6.26 9.27 -17.72
N PRO A 200 -5.85 10.27 -18.54
CA PRO A 200 -6.53 10.57 -19.77
C PRO A 200 -6.63 9.34 -20.68
N ALA A 201 -7.75 9.19 -21.38
CA ALA A 201 -8.01 8.02 -22.22
C ALA A 201 -6.91 7.76 -23.26
N ALA A 202 -6.27 8.83 -23.77
CA ALA A 202 -5.17 8.72 -24.74
C ALA A 202 -3.95 7.97 -24.20
N TYR A 203 -3.75 7.93 -22.87
CA TYR A 203 -2.61 7.27 -22.23
C TYR A 203 -2.97 5.92 -21.61
N ARG A 204 -4.24 5.54 -21.66
CA ARG A 204 -4.73 4.25 -21.18
C ARG A 204 -4.76 3.22 -22.32
N LYS A 205 -3.61 2.89 -22.88
CA LYS A 205 -3.50 1.94 -24.00
C LYS A 205 -4.24 0.63 -23.70
N ASN A 206 -5.06 0.19 -24.64
CA ASN A 206 -5.80 -1.08 -24.60
C ASN A 206 -6.70 -1.30 -23.37
N ASP A 207 -7.04 -0.24 -22.62
CA ASP A 207 -7.99 -0.34 -21.53
C ASP A 207 -9.41 -0.18 -22.04
N THR A 208 -10.21 -1.22 -21.83
CA THR A 208 -11.66 -1.10 -21.89
C THR A 208 -12.13 -0.67 -20.51
N THR A 209 -12.78 0.48 -20.41
CA THR A 209 -13.28 1.00 -19.13
C THR A 209 -14.75 0.66 -18.97
N VAL A 210 -15.11 0.18 -17.79
CA VAL A 210 -16.50 -0.05 -17.37
C VAL A 210 -16.75 0.79 -16.12
N GLY A 211 -17.64 1.78 -16.23
CA GLY A 211 -17.86 2.70 -15.12
C GLY A 211 -16.60 3.50 -14.77
N TYR A 212 -16.04 3.27 -13.59
CA TYR A 212 -14.82 3.90 -13.10
C TYR A 212 -13.64 2.92 -12.96
N ALA A 213 -13.68 1.79 -13.68
CA ALA A 213 -12.62 0.80 -13.66
C ALA A 213 -11.68 0.94 -14.85
N ALA A 214 -10.41 0.69 -14.62
CA ALA A 214 -9.37 0.49 -15.62
C ALA A 214 -8.41 -0.61 -15.15
N LYS A 215 -7.45 -0.98 -16.01
CA LYS A 215 -6.41 -1.95 -15.63
C LYS A 215 -5.64 -1.48 -14.42
N GLN A 216 -5.29 -2.44 -13.57
CA GLN A 216 -4.44 -2.27 -12.40
C GLN A 216 -3.02 -2.73 -12.74
N GLN A 217 -2.02 -2.21 -12.05
CA GLN A 217 -0.64 -2.62 -12.21
C GLN A 217 -0.48 -4.12 -11.98
N ALA A 218 0.42 -4.77 -12.71
CA ALA A 218 0.71 -6.19 -12.56
C ALA A 218 0.98 -6.55 -11.10
N ALA A 219 0.33 -7.61 -10.64
CA ALA A 219 0.62 -8.21 -9.33
C ALA A 219 1.94 -8.97 -9.35
N THR A 220 2.50 -9.29 -8.19
CA THR A 220 3.66 -10.18 -8.06
C THR A 220 3.36 -11.30 -7.07
N LEU A 221 3.70 -12.52 -7.42
CA LEU A 221 3.80 -13.61 -6.48
C LEU A 221 5.27 -13.74 -6.04
N MET A 222 5.53 -13.44 -4.77
CA MET A 222 6.84 -13.66 -4.18
C MET A 222 7.08 -15.16 -3.99
N PHE A 223 8.28 -15.63 -4.31
CA PHE A 223 8.67 -17.02 -4.10
C PHE A 223 10.08 -17.11 -3.55
N LYS A 224 10.41 -18.24 -2.95
CA LYS A 224 11.75 -18.46 -2.38
C LYS A 224 12.68 -19.19 -3.33
N MET A 225 13.93 -18.76 -3.35
CA MET A 225 15.06 -19.48 -3.93
C MET A 225 16.17 -19.67 -2.90
N LYS A 226 17.04 -20.66 -3.16
CA LYS A 226 18.27 -20.95 -2.42
C LYS A 226 19.43 -21.18 -3.38
N GLY A 227 20.66 -21.19 -2.88
CA GLY A 227 21.87 -21.37 -3.71
C GLY A 227 22.30 -20.10 -4.42
N ILE A 228 21.88 -18.93 -3.95
CA ILE A 228 22.31 -17.62 -4.44
C ILE A 228 23.63 -17.26 -3.76
N THR A 229 24.63 -16.89 -4.56
CA THR A 229 25.96 -16.49 -4.09
C THR A 229 26.12 -14.98 -4.19
N PRO A 230 26.05 -14.22 -3.08
CA PRO A 230 26.25 -12.79 -3.11
C PRO A 230 27.64 -12.40 -3.63
N LEU A 231 27.70 -11.44 -4.54
CA LEU A 231 28.95 -10.93 -5.08
C LEU A 231 29.46 -9.73 -4.27
N ALA A 232 30.77 -9.67 -4.09
CA ALA A 232 31.44 -8.57 -3.37
C ALA A 232 31.43 -7.27 -4.18
N THR A 233 31.38 -7.36 -5.51
CA THR A 233 31.42 -6.22 -6.43
C THR A 233 30.11 -6.10 -7.19
N LYS A 234 29.56 -4.90 -7.23
CA LYS A 234 28.47 -4.55 -8.14
C LYS A 234 29.02 -4.31 -9.54
N ASP A 235 28.25 -4.60 -10.56
CA ASP A 235 28.45 -4.08 -11.90
C ASP A 235 27.30 -3.14 -12.30
N ASN A 236 27.21 -2.77 -13.57
CA ASN A 236 26.18 -1.86 -14.04
C ASN A 236 24.77 -2.45 -14.04
N ASP A 237 24.64 -3.76 -13.94
CA ASP A 237 23.36 -4.48 -14.04
C ASP A 237 23.04 -5.34 -12.81
N ASN A 238 24.02 -5.63 -11.94
CA ASN A 238 23.83 -6.49 -10.77
C ASN A 238 24.39 -5.81 -9.51
N HIS A 239 23.51 -5.55 -8.57
CA HIS A 239 23.83 -4.78 -7.38
C HIS A 239 23.53 -5.58 -6.12
N TYR A 240 24.60 -5.98 -5.43
CA TYR A 240 24.51 -6.58 -4.10
C TYR A 240 24.80 -5.55 -3.02
N LYS A 241 24.01 -5.60 -1.94
CA LYS A 241 24.35 -4.94 -0.68
C LYS A 241 24.53 -5.99 0.39
N SER A 242 25.63 -5.91 1.08
CA SER A 242 25.96 -6.81 2.20
C SER A 242 26.24 -5.98 3.43
N GLN A 243 25.51 -6.21 4.51
CA GLN A 243 25.71 -5.53 5.77
C GLN A 243 25.36 -6.45 6.93
N ASN A 244 26.29 -6.59 7.87
CA ASN A 244 26.12 -7.42 9.07
C ASN A 244 25.69 -8.88 8.78
N GLY A 245 26.21 -9.48 7.68
CA GLY A 245 25.84 -10.83 7.27
C GLY A 245 24.47 -10.96 6.62
N TYR A 246 23.82 -9.84 6.30
CA TYR A 246 22.57 -9.78 5.56
C TYR A 246 22.80 -9.31 4.13
N HIS A 247 22.18 -9.95 3.17
CA HIS A 247 22.39 -9.67 1.76
C HIS A 247 21.07 -9.32 1.04
N THR A 248 21.15 -8.36 0.14
CA THR A 248 20.08 -8.00 -0.79
C THR A 248 20.64 -7.84 -2.20
N TYR A 249 19.77 -8.01 -3.19
CA TYR A 249 20.06 -7.91 -4.60
C TYR A 249 19.00 -7.10 -5.34
N TRP A 250 19.42 -6.32 -6.32
CA TRP A 250 18.55 -5.77 -7.35
C TRP A 250 19.32 -5.68 -8.67
N GLY A 251 18.64 -5.95 -9.80
CA GLY A 251 19.27 -5.89 -11.11
C GLY A 251 18.72 -6.88 -12.13
N GLY A 252 19.42 -7.03 -13.23
CA GLY A 252 19.08 -7.94 -14.32
C GLY A 252 18.36 -7.28 -15.47
N SER A 253 18.52 -5.97 -15.67
CA SER A 253 17.91 -5.25 -16.81
C SER A 253 18.39 -5.78 -18.15
N ASN A 254 19.69 -6.09 -18.28
CA ASN A 254 20.23 -6.66 -19.53
C ASN A 254 19.70 -8.08 -19.78
N VAL A 255 19.52 -8.87 -18.71
CA VAL A 255 18.97 -10.23 -18.82
C VAL A 255 17.50 -10.19 -19.19
N PHE A 256 16.78 -9.16 -18.74
CA PHE A 256 15.40 -8.90 -19.12
C PHE A 256 15.28 -8.48 -20.60
N THR A 257 16.17 -7.62 -21.08
CA THR A 257 16.10 -7.06 -22.44
C THR A 257 16.47 -8.10 -23.52
N SER A 258 17.54 -8.87 -23.30
CA SER A 258 18.09 -9.75 -24.35
C SER A 258 18.66 -11.08 -23.83
N GLY A 259 18.46 -11.40 -22.54
CA GLY A 259 18.99 -12.62 -21.93
C GLY A 259 17.93 -13.69 -21.69
N SER A 260 18.20 -14.56 -20.71
CA SER A 260 17.34 -15.70 -20.38
C SER A 260 15.95 -15.28 -19.86
N ILE A 261 15.82 -14.11 -19.23
CA ILE A 261 14.53 -13.57 -18.83
C ILE A 261 13.72 -13.11 -20.07
N ALA A 262 14.37 -12.51 -21.09
CA ALA A 262 13.70 -12.19 -22.34
C ALA A 262 13.09 -13.43 -23.01
N VAL A 263 13.87 -14.52 -23.10
CA VAL A 263 13.39 -15.80 -23.67
C VAL A 263 12.19 -16.37 -22.90
N PHE A 264 12.21 -16.28 -21.58
CA PHE A 264 11.07 -16.67 -20.74
C PHE A 264 9.84 -15.80 -21.06
N ASN A 265 10.03 -14.48 -21.12
CA ASN A 265 8.95 -13.53 -21.35
C ASN A 265 8.31 -13.68 -22.74
N GLU A 266 9.10 -13.91 -23.79
CA GLU A 266 8.59 -14.21 -25.14
C GLU A 266 7.62 -15.40 -25.14
N LYS A 267 7.91 -16.42 -24.32
CA LYS A 267 7.11 -17.64 -24.24
C LYS A 267 5.82 -17.47 -23.42
N TYR A 268 5.85 -16.66 -22.37
CA TYR A 268 4.79 -16.68 -21.36
C TYR A 268 4.03 -15.35 -21.18
N ALA A 269 4.50 -14.24 -21.75
CA ALA A 269 3.83 -12.95 -21.62
C ALA A 269 2.38 -12.97 -22.13
N SER A 270 2.11 -13.68 -23.23
CA SER A 270 0.75 -13.83 -23.79
C SER A 270 -0.21 -14.62 -22.88
N GLN A 271 0.34 -15.38 -21.92
CA GLN A 271 -0.43 -16.10 -20.89
C GLN A 271 -0.63 -15.25 -19.61
N GLY A 272 -0.11 -14.02 -19.60
CA GLY A 272 -0.20 -13.12 -18.47
C GLY A 272 0.88 -13.32 -17.39
N TYR A 273 1.99 -13.99 -17.71
CA TYR A 273 3.10 -14.23 -16.80
C TYR A 273 4.42 -13.72 -17.37
N MET A 274 5.18 -12.99 -16.55
CA MET A 274 6.50 -12.50 -16.92
C MET A 274 7.45 -12.52 -15.71
N LEU A 275 8.73 -12.54 -15.98
CA LEU A 275 9.77 -12.21 -15.01
C LEU A 275 10.27 -10.79 -15.29
N LYS A 276 10.39 -9.97 -14.26
CA LYS A 276 11.03 -8.65 -14.32
C LYS A 276 12.47 -8.73 -13.81
N PRO A 277 13.30 -7.70 -13.99
CA PRO A 277 14.54 -7.56 -13.22
C PRO A 277 14.26 -7.77 -11.74
N ALA A 278 15.09 -8.54 -11.07
CA ALA A 278 14.78 -9.05 -9.76
C ALA A 278 15.17 -8.08 -8.64
N ASN A 279 14.30 -7.95 -7.65
CA ASN A 279 14.68 -7.55 -6.31
C ASN A 279 14.65 -8.81 -5.44
N ALA A 280 15.70 -9.05 -4.66
CA ALA A 280 15.75 -10.19 -3.78
C ALA A 280 16.40 -9.83 -2.45
N ALA A 281 15.93 -10.46 -1.37
CA ALA A 281 16.53 -10.30 -0.06
C ALA A 281 16.57 -11.62 0.68
N GLN A 282 17.71 -11.88 1.31
CA GLN A 282 17.93 -13.04 2.16
C GLN A 282 16.93 -13.02 3.32
N ASN A 283 16.35 -14.15 3.66
CA ASN A 283 15.36 -14.25 4.72
C ASN A 283 16.00 -14.40 6.12
N GLY A 284 16.83 -13.45 6.48
CA GLY A 284 17.59 -13.43 7.72
C GLY A 284 19.08 -13.65 7.50
N THR A 285 19.88 -13.46 8.55
CA THR A 285 21.31 -13.76 8.54
C THR A 285 21.53 -15.28 8.64
N ASN A 286 22.59 -15.76 8.03
CA ASN A 286 23.01 -17.18 8.07
C ASN A 286 21.97 -18.18 7.50
N THR A 287 21.11 -17.76 6.60
CA THR A 287 20.20 -18.61 5.83
C THR A 287 20.57 -18.58 4.36
N ASP A 288 20.32 -19.67 3.64
CA ASP A 288 20.47 -19.76 2.19
C ASP A 288 19.16 -19.42 1.45
N GLU A 289 18.09 -19.12 2.16
CA GLU A 289 16.80 -18.80 1.55
C GLU A 289 16.65 -17.31 1.28
N TRP A 290 16.17 -16.99 0.08
CA TRP A 290 15.93 -15.64 -0.39
C TRP A 290 14.50 -15.49 -0.88
N TRP A 291 13.84 -14.39 -0.54
CA TRP A 291 12.61 -13.97 -1.17
C TRP A 291 12.91 -13.23 -2.47
N ILE A 292 12.18 -13.62 -3.54
CA ILE A 292 12.38 -13.11 -4.90
C ILE A 292 11.14 -12.32 -5.32
N ASN A 293 11.34 -11.05 -5.63
CA ASN A 293 10.35 -10.16 -6.23
C ASN A 293 10.67 -10.02 -7.72
N ALA A 294 10.18 -10.96 -8.53
CA ALA A 294 10.41 -10.96 -9.98
C ALA A 294 9.22 -11.45 -10.79
N PHE A 295 8.33 -12.31 -10.26
CA PHE A 295 7.29 -12.97 -11.02
C PHE A 295 6.01 -12.14 -11.10
N LEU A 296 5.79 -11.50 -12.26
CA LEU A 296 4.63 -10.65 -12.57
C LEU A 296 3.44 -11.48 -13.03
N ILE A 297 2.25 -11.06 -12.62
CA ILE A 297 0.95 -11.61 -13.00
C ILE A 297 0.07 -10.47 -13.49
N PHE A 298 -0.33 -10.53 -14.74
CA PHE A 298 -1.17 -9.52 -15.38
C PHE A 298 -2.66 -9.89 -15.30
N GLY A 299 -3.53 -8.89 -15.49
CA GLY A 299 -4.97 -9.09 -15.53
C GLY A 299 -5.56 -9.52 -14.19
N VAL A 300 -5.08 -8.99 -13.07
CA VAL A 300 -5.62 -9.26 -11.73
C VAL A 300 -6.45 -8.06 -11.29
N ASP A 301 -7.70 -8.30 -10.90
CA ASP A 301 -8.48 -7.30 -10.18
C ASP A 301 -8.27 -7.47 -8.66
N GLY A 302 -7.44 -6.63 -8.09
CA GLY A 302 -7.10 -6.66 -6.65
C GLY A 302 -8.28 -6.42 -5.70
N ARG A 303 -9.44 -6.02 -6.23
CA ARG A 303 -10.70 -5.82 -5.48
C ARG A 303 -11.55 -7.10 -5.42
N ALA A 304 -11.34 -8.03 -6.35
CA ALA A 304 -12.18 -9.19 -6.54
C ALA A 304 -11.65 -10.42 -5.79
N ASN A 305 -12.44 -10.94 -4.86
CA ASN A 305 -12.14 -12.17 -4.13
C ASN A 305 -13.27 -13.19 -4.36
N ASN A 306 -12.95 -14.47 -4.55
CA ASN A 306 -13.93 -15.51 -4.83
C ASN A 306 -14.97 -15.64 -3.72
N ARG A 307 -14.56 -15.47 -2.46
CA ARG A 307 -15.47 -15.50 -1.31
C ARG A 307 -16.57 -14.42 -1.34
N ASP A 308 -16.35 -13.36 -2.10
CA ASP A 308 -17.28 -12.23 -2.18
C ASP A 308 -18.26 -12.33 -3.35
N GLN A 309 -18.14 -13.31 -4.23
CA GLN A 309 -19.08 -13.49 -5.34
C GLN A 309 -20.52 -13.54 -4.84
N GLY A 310 -21.39 -12.76 -5.48
CA GLY A 310 -22.79 -12.60 -5.08
C GLY A 310 -23.04 -11.73 -3.83
N THR A 311 -22.01 -11.13 -3.24
CA THR A 311 -22.12 -10.18 -2.12
C THR A 311 -21.96 -8.73 -2.58
N LYS A 312 -22.32 -7.79 -1.71
CA LYS A 312 -22.09 -6.36 -1.96
C LYS A 312 -20.62 -5.96 -2.09
N PHE A 313 -19.68 -6.78 -1.63
CA PHE A 313 -18.25 -6.50 -1.69
C PHE A 313 -17.61 -6.87 -3.04
N TYR A 314 -18.24 -7.74 -3.83
CA TYR A 314 -17.73 -8.08 -5.15
C TYR A 314 -17.82 -6.85 -6.10
N PRO A 315 -16.78 -6.53 -6.89
CA PRO A 315 -16.86 -5.45 -7.86
C PRO A 315 -17.85 -5.79 -8.98
N THR A 316 -18.70 -4.83 -9.36
CA THR A 316 -19.68 -4.99 -10.45
C THR A 316 -19.17 -4.41 -11.78
N ASP A 317 -18.01 -3.75 -11.72
CA ASP A 317 -17.34 -3.06 -12.82
C ASP A 317 -15.98 -3.72 -13.14
N GLN A 318 -15.84 -5.02 -12.86
CA GLN A 318 -14.63 -5.77 -13.20
C GLN A 318 -14.41 -5.78 -14.71
N LEU A 319 -13.18 -5.55 -15.15
CA LEU A 319 -12.84 -5.61 -16.57
C LEU A 319 -12.86 -7.05 -17.09
N ASP A 320 -13.34 -7.23 -18.30
CA ASP A 320 -13.37 -8.54 -18.98
C ASP A 320 -11.96 -9.16 -19.03
N GLY A 321 -11.90 -10.45 -18.79
CA GLY A 321 -10.64 -11.21 -18.81
C GLY A 321 -9.75 -11.05 -17.59
N THR A 322 -10.14 -10.22 -16.59
CA THR A 322 -9.39 -10.13 -15.35
C THR A 322 -9.77 -11.26 -14.38
N LYS A 323 -8.79 -11.72 -13.62
CA LYS A 323 -8.94 -12.76 -12.60
C LYS A 323 -9.20 -12.14 -11.22
N THR A 324 -9.86 -12.87 -10.36
CA THR A 324 -9.86 -12.58 -8.92
C THR A 324 -8.48 -12.78 -8.33
N VAL A 325 -8.22 -12.19 -7.16
CA VAL A 325 -6.96 -12.39 -6.42
C VAL A 325 -6.74 -13.87 -6.10
N ASP A 326 -7.81 -14.57 -5.72
CA ASP A 326 -7.76 -16.00 -5.34
C ASP A 326 -7.39 -16.90 -6.54
N ASP A 327 -8.02 -16.67 -7.70
CA ASP A 327 -7.72 -17.46 -8.90
C ASP A 327 -6.34 -17.13 -9.46
N ALA A 328 -5.97 -15.86 -9.49
CA ALA A 328 -4.64 -15.42 -9.90
C ALA A 328 -3.54 -16.05 -9.03
N MET A 329 -3.77 -16.13 -7.71
CA MET A 329 -2.84 -16.77 -6.77
C MET A 329 -2.71 -18.28 -7.03
N ALA A 330 -3.83 -18.97 -7.19
CA ALA A 330 -3.86 -20.41 -7.42
C ALA A 330 -3.19 -20.78 -8.76
N ASP A 331 -3.54 -20.05 -9.82
CA ASP A 331 -2.99 -20.26 -11.16
C ASP A 331 -1.49 -19.97 -11.21
N ALA A 332 -1.04 -18.87 -10.57
CA ALA A 332 0.37 -18.49 -10.53
C ALA A 332 1.22 -19.51 -9.76
N ARG A 333 0.71 -20.06 -8.65
CA ARG A 333 1.40 -21.13 -7.92
C ARG A 333 1.50 -22.41 -8.75
N GLN A 334 0.42 -22.77 -9.45
CA GLN A 334 0.44 -23.92 -10.35
C GLN A 334 1.41 -23.69 -11.50
N PHE A 335 1.39 -22.50 -12.11
CA PHE A 335 2.33 -22.14 -13.16
C PHE A 335 3.79 -22.27 -12.71
N LEU A 336 4.13 -21.71 -11.56
CA LEU A 336 5.49 -21.83 -11.00
C LEU A 336 5.89 -23.28 -10.75
N LYS A 337 4.95 -24.15 -10.35
CA LYS A 337 5.20 -25.58 -10.17
C LYS A 337 5.49 -26.27 -11.50
N ASP A 338 4.65 -26.02 -12.51
CA ASP A 338 4.73 -26.69 -13.81
C ASP A 338 5.93 -26.21 -14.64
N HIS A 339 6.39 -24.99 -14.40
CA HIS A 339 7.49 -24.32 -15.12
C HIS A 339 8.68 -23.97 -14.23
N ALA A 340 8.90 -24.70 -13.14
CA ALA A 340 9.98 -24.41 -12.18
C ALA A 340 11.36 -24.40 -12.85
N VAL A 341 11.61 -25.34 -13.76
CA VAL A 341 12.90 -25.46 -14.49
C VAL A 341 13.12 -24.26 -15.40
N GLU A 342 12.09 -23.79 -16.10
CA GLU A 342 12.18 -22.62 -16.97
C GLU A 342 12.39 -21.33 -16.18
N VAL A 343 11.72 -21.18 -15.03
CA VAL A 343 11.93 -20.04 -14.11
C VAL A 343 13.36 -20.06 -13.56
N GLU A 344 13.84 -21.20 -13.07
CA GLU A 344 15.23 -21.36 -12.62
C GLU A 344 16.23 -20.99 -13.73
N THR A 345 16.01 -21.52 -14.94
CA THR A 345 16.87 -21.24 -16.11
C THR A 345 16.88 -19.75 -16.45
N ALA A 346 15.73 -19.08 -16.39
CA ALA A 346 15.65 -17.65 -16.61
C ALA A 346 16.43 -16.87 -15.54
N MET A 347 16.29 -17.26 -14.27
CA MET A 347 16.97 -16.61 -13.15
C MET A 347 18.48 -16.89 -13.14
N HIS A 348 18.96 -18.02 -13.71
CA HIS A 348 20.40 -18.33 -13.82
C HIS A 348 21.17 -17.32 -14.68
N GLY A 349 20.51 -16.52 -15.50
CA GLY A 349 21.14 -15.41 -16.22
C GLY A 349 21.60 -14.25 -15.33
N LEU A 350 21.09 -14.17 -14.11
CA LEU A 350 21.49 -13.15 -13.13
C LEU A 350 22.80 -13.59 -12.46
N LYS A 351 23.74 -12.66 -12.30
CA LYS A 351 25.00 -12.95 -11.63
C LYS A 351 24.81 -13.29 -10.16
N GLY A 352 25.37 -14.42 -9.75
CA GLY A 352 25.22 -15.00 -8.41
C GLY A 352 24.02 -15.93 -8.27
N PHE A 353 23.17 -16.05 -9.31
CA PHE A 353 22.03 -16.95 -9.33
C PHE A 353 22.27 -18.23 -10.15
N GLU A 354 23.45 -18.45 -10.66
CA GLU A 354 23.78 -19.54 -11.60
C GLU A 354 23.45 -20.94 -11.06
N LYS A 355 23.36 -21.08 -9.74
CA LYS A 355 23.02 -22.33 -9.04
C LYS A 355 21.71 -22.22 -8.25
N ALA A 356 21.01 -21.13 -8.40
CA ALA A 356 19.79 -20.88 -7.63
C ALA A 356 18.69 -21.89 -7.98
N LYS A 357 17.99 -22.37 -6.97
CA LYS A 357 16.88 -23.33 -7.06
C LYS A 357 15.68 -22.83 -6.31
N ILE A 358 14.50 -23.07 -6.86
CA ILE A 358 13.25 -22.79 -6.17
C ILE A 358 13.15 -23.67 -4.92
N VAL A 359 12.79 -23.06 -3.79
CA VAL A 359 12.50 -23.79 -2.55
C VAL A 359 11.08 -24.35 -2.65
N LEU A 360 10.90 -25.62 -2.38
CA LEU A 360 9.60 -26.28 -2.36
C LEU A 360 9.03 -26.33 -0.94
N ASP A 361 7.72 -26.21 -0.82
CA ASP A 361 6.99 -26.50 0.42
C ASP A 361 6.78 -28.02 0.63
N ALA A 362 6.15 -28.39 1.72
CA ALA A 362 5.94 -29.80 2.07
C ALA A 362 5.04 -30.56 1.06
N ASP A 363 4.22 -29.85 0.28
CA ASP A 363 3.31 -30.41 -0.72
C ASP A 363 3.97 -30.44 -2.12
N GLY A 364 5.24 -30.06 -2.23
CA GLY A 364 6.00 -30.04 -3.48
C GLY A 364 5.61 -28.88 -4.40
N TYR A 365 4.98 -27.83 -3.87
CA TYR A 365 4.78 -26.56 -4.57
C TYR A 365 5.94 -25.61 -4.27
N PRO A 366 6.22 -24.64 -5.16
CA PRO A 366 7.11 -23.54 -4.84
C PRO A 366 6.68 -22.86 -3.53
N SER A 367 7.63 -22.64 -2.64
CA SER A 367 7.42 -21.87 -1.41
C SER A 367 7.16 -20.42 -1.77
N THR A 368 5.92 -19.98 -1.65
CA THR A 368 5.45 -18.65 -2.06
C THR A 368 4.88 -17.87 -0.88
N GLY A 369 4.71 -16.57 -1.07
CA GLY A 369 3.92 -15.76 -0.15
C GLY A 369 2.48 -16.30 -0.01
N GLU A 370 1.83 -15.97 1.10
CA GLU A 370 0.42 -16.30 1.35
C GLU A 370 -0.53 -15.31 0.66
N VAL A 371 -0.03 -14.16 0.21
CA VAL A 371 -0.77 -13.11 -0.48
C VAL A 371 -0.01 -12.63 -1.70
N LEU A 372 -0.73 -12.19 -2.72
CA LEU A 372 -0.14 -11.51 -3.86
C LEU A 372 0.27 -10.08 -3.45
N TYR A 373 1.38 -9.62 -3.99
CA TYR A 373 1.71 -8.21 -3.98
C TYR A 373 0.85 -7.49 -5.02
N ILE A 374 -0.32 -7.05 -4.58
CA ILE A 374 -1.18 -6.15 -5.34
C ILE A 374 -0.62 -4.74 -5.17
N ARG A 375 -0.25 -4.09 -6.28
CA ARG A 375 0.38 -2.77 -6.24
C ARG A 375 -0.61 -1.63 -6.26
N GLU A 376 -1.77 -1.87 -6.82
CA GLU A 376 -2.78 -0.86 -7.06
C GLU A 376 -4.17 -1.49 -7.04
N THR A 377 -5.14 -0.78 -6.49
CA THR A 377 -6.56 -1.18 -6.51
C THR A 377 -7.44 0.02 -6.82
N VAL A 378 -7.80 0.79 -5.81
CA VAL A 378 -8.68 1.96 -5.92
C VAL A 378 -7.99 3.21 -5.37
N HIS A 379 -8.36 4.35 -5.91
CA HIS A 379 -7.89 5.67 -5.49
C HIS A 379 -9.12 6.49 -5.08
N MET A 380 -9.19 6.86 -3.79
CA MET A 380 -10.31 7.63 -3.27
C MET A 380 -10.25 9.06 -3.78
N ALA A 381 -11.38 9.56 -4.26
CA ALA A 381 -11.57 10.96 -4.56
C ALA A 381 -12.10 11.69 -3.33
N ILE A 382 -11.56 12.86 -3.04
CA ILE A 382 -11.96 13.70 -1.93
C ILE A 382 -12.30 15.10 -2.41
N GLN A 383 -13.15 15.79 -1.68
CA GLN A 383 -13.50 17.17 -2.02
C GLN A 383 -12.35 18.09 -1.63
N SER A 384 -11.89 18.91 -2.57
CA SER A 384 -10.93 19.96 -2.27
C SER A 384 -11.52 20.94 -1.23
N ARG A 385 -10.71 21.27 -0.23
CA ARG A 385 -11.03 22.30 0.77
C ARG A 385 -10.31 23.61 0.53
N TYR A 386 -9.52 23.67 -0.53
CA TYR A 386 -8.74 24.88 -0.81
C TYR A 386 -9.60 25.96 -1.42
N SER A 387 -9.50 27.16 -0.87
CA SER A 387 -10.10 28.33 -1.46
C SER A 387 -9.43 28.65 -2.80
N GLY A 388 -10.19 28.63 -3.88
CA GLY A 388 -9.66 28.82 -5.23
C GLY A 388 -9.69 27.56 -6.09
N ALA A 389 -10.11 26.42 -5.53
CA ALA A 389 -10.42 25.23 -6.32
C ALA A 389 -11.52 25.58 -7.36
N THR A 390 -11.28 25.18 -8.60
CA THR A 390 -12.31 25.31 -9.64
C THR A 390 -13.43 24.29 -9.43
N PRO A 391 -14.60 24.44 -10.05
CA PRO A 391 -15.65 23.43 -10.00
C PRO A 391 -15.20 22.05 -10.45
N GLU A 392 -14.17 21.97 -11.30
CA GLU A 392 -13.54 20.73 -11.74
C GLU A 392 -12.68 20.09 -10.65
N ASP A 393 -12.15 20.88 -9.69
CA ASP A 393 -11.38 20.41 -8.55
C ASP A 393 -12.25 19.89 -7.40
N THR A 394 -13.45 19.44 -7.67
CA THR A 394 -14.37 18.92 -6.64
C THR A 394 -13.92 17.63 -5.99
N ASN A 395 -12.97 16.93 -6.60
CA ASN A 395 -12.39 15.70 -6.10
C ASN A 395 -10.87 15.89 -6.01
N TYR A 396 -10.37 16.08 -4.79
CA TYR A 396 -8.95 16.20 -4.52
C TYR A 396 -8.32 14.82 -4.31
N GLN A 397 -7.18 14.63 -4.95
CA GLN A 397 -6.24 13.55 -4.68
C GLN A 397 -4.84 14.16 -4.66
N LEU A 398 -3.90 13.58 -3.92
CA LEU A 398 -2.49 13.93 -4.11
C LEU A 398 -2.10 13.53 -5.53
N GLY A 399 -1.93 14.50 -6.39
CA GLY A 399 -1.63 14.30 -7.80
C GLY A 399 -0.12 14.18 -8.07
N ALA A 400 0.23 13.75 -9.27
CA ALA A 400 1.63 13.69 -9.70
C ALA A 400 2.30 15.07 -9.72
N HIS A 401 1.55 16.10 -10.08
CA HIS A 401 2.07 17.46 -10.10
C HIS A 401 2.53 17.90 -8.70
N GLU A 402 1.69 17.71 -7.68
CA GLU A 402 2.05 18.02 -6.30
C GLU A 402 3.20 17.13 -5.81
N ALA A 403 3.18 15.85 -6.18
CA ALA A 403 4.20 14.89 -5.75
C ALA A 403 5.59 15.22 -6.30
N PHE A 404 5.70 15.70 -7.54
CA PHE A 404 7.01 15.88 -8.19
C PHE A 404 7.49 17.32 -8.27
N LEU A 405 6.59 18.29 -8.31
CA LEU A 405 6.97 19.70 -8.38
C LEU A 405 7.12 20.39 -7.03
N ALA A 406 6.52 19.86 -5.99
CA ALA A 406 6.50 20.47 -4.66
C ALA A 406 7.86 20.52 -3.96
N GLY A 407 8.88 19.91 -4.51
CA GLY A 407 10.13 19.68 -3.79
C GLY A 407 11.20 20.72 -3.92
N ALA A 408 11.17 21.55 -4.94
CA ALA A 408 12.32 22.39 -5.32
C ALA A 408 12.36 23.79 -4.67
N GLY A 409 11.69 24.00 -3.54
CA GLY A 409 11.45 25.35 -3.01
C GLY A 409 10.49 26.11 -3.90
N SER A 410 9.74 25.39 -4.73
CA SER A 410 8.68 25.90 -5.58
C SER A 410 7.57 26.45 -4.71
N THR A 411 7.00 27.56 -5.13
CA THR A 411 5.78 28.12 -4.57
C THR A 411 4.54 27.38 -5.06
N ASP A 412 4.71 26.31 -5.84
CA ASP A 412 3.67 25.52 -6.47
C ASP A 412 3.47 24.17 -5.75
N GLY A 413 2.44 23.44 -6.16
CA GLY A 413 2.12 22.13 -5.61
C GLY A 413 1.74 22.17 -4.14
N ASN A 414 2.00 21.08 -3.43
CA ASN A 414 1.60 20.95 -2.05
C ASN A 414 2.45 21.76 -1.06
N ASP A 415 3.59 22.27 -1.47
CA ASP A 415 4.37 23.20 -0.62
C ASP A 415 3.59 24.48 -0.32
N LYS A 416 2.77 24.92 -1.26
CA LYS A 416 1.91 26.10 -1.10
C LYS A 416 0.48 25.76 -0.67
N ALA A 417 -0.14 24.81 -1.35
CA ALA A 417 -1.56 24.51 -1.19
C ALA A 417 -1.85 23.61 0.02
N ASN A 418 -0.98 22.64 0.31
CA ASN A 418 -1.19 21.62 1.34
C ASN A 418 -0.36 21.85 2.60
N TYR A 419 0.40 22.91 2.66
CA TYR A 419 1.35 23.13 3.76
C TYR A 419 0.67 23.12 5.14
N ALA A 420 -0.46 23.78 5.29
CA ALA A 420 -1.21 23.85 6.55
C ALA A 420 -1.81 22.50 6.95
N HIS A 421 -2.11 21.64 5.98
CA HIS A 421 -2.77 20.34 6.21
C HIS A 421 -1.82 19.14 6.10
N ARG A 422 -0.50 19.37 6.06
CA ARG A 422 0.46 18.28 5.99
C ARG A 422 0.43 17.40 7.22
N ILE A 423 0.54 16.10 7.02
CA ILE A 423 0.53 15.07 8.07
C ILE A 423 1.76 14.18 8.06
N GLY A 424 2.68 14.41 7.16
CA GLY A 424 3.91 13.65 7.02
C GLY A 424 4.59 13.92 5.70
N LEU A 425 5.67 13.20 5.46
CA LEU A 425 6.48 13.28 4.26
C LEU A 425 6.53 11.93 3.56
N ALA A 426 6.41 11.94 2.24
CA ALA A 426 6.68 10.80 1.36
C ALA A 426 7.86 11.13 0.45
N LEU A 427 8.68 10.14 0.14
CA LEU A 427 9.77 10.25 -0.83
C LEU A 427 10.05 8.90 -1.43
N TYR A 428 9.89 8.77 -2.73
CA TYR A 428 10.32 7.64 -3.52
C TYR A 428 10.31 8.01 -5.02
N ASN A 429 10.86 7.14 -5.85
CA ASN A 429 10.74 7.26 -7.30
C ASN A 429 9.30 6.96 -7.74
N ALA A 430 8.91 7.45 -8.89
CA ALA A 430 7.66 7.04 -9.54
C ALA A 430 7.78 5.59 -10.03
N ASP A 431 7.53 4.65 -9.14
CA ASP A 431 7.59 3.22 -9.40
C ASP A 431 6.23 2.70 -9.89
N VAL A 432 5.88 3.04 -11.13
CA VAL A 432 4.67 2.55 -11.80
C VAL A 432 5.01 1.27 -12.55
N HIS A 433 4.45 0.14 -12.13
CA HIS A 433 4.60 -1.13 -12.82
C HIS A 433 3.71 -1.23 -14.07
N PRO A 434 4.04 -2.11 -15.03
CA PRO A 434 3.24 -2.28 -16.23
C PRO A 434 1.82 -2.74 -15.92
N TYR A 435 0.88 -2.28 -16.70
CA TYR A 435 -0.53 -2.68 -16.66
C TYR A 435 -0.82 -3.84 -17.63
N ASP A 436 0.04 -3.97 -18.64
CA ASP A 436 -0.04 -4.98 -19.68
C ASP A 436 1.38 -5.38 -20.12
N PRO A 437 1.62 -6.62 -20.58
CA PRO A 437 2.92 -7.01 -21.15
C PRO A 437 3.43 -6.06 -22.26
N ILE A 438 2.54 -5.50 -23.07
CA ILE A 438 2.90 -4.56 -24.14
C ILE A 438 3.49 -3.24 -23.62
N ASP A 439 3.23 -2.89 -22.35
CA ASP A 439 3.82 -1.69 -21.74
C ASP A 439 5.35 -1.84 -21.54
N LEU A 440 5.87 -3.08 -21.65
CA LEU A 440 7.28 -3.42 -21.56
C LEU A 440 7.93 -3.71 -22.93
N GLN A 441 7.29 -3.30 -24.02
CA GLN A 441 7.81 -3.46 -25.38
C GLN A 441 7.92 -2.12 -26.10
N GLU A 442 9.02 -1.94 -26.81
CA GLU A 442 9.23 -0.84 -27.76
C GLU A 442 9.84 -1.41 -29.04
N ASP A 443 9.24 -1.12 -30.18
CA ASP A 443 9.65 -1.63 -31.51
C ASP A 443 9.86 -3.16 -31.57
N GLY A 444 9.10 -3.91 -30.76
CA GLY A 444 9.17 -5.37 -30.67
C GLY A 444 10.24 -5.91 -29.72
N GLU A 445 11.05 -5.05 -29.11
CA GLU A 445 12.09 -5.42 -28.14
C GLU A 445 11.59 -5.24 -26.70
N TRP A 446 12.03 -6.08 -25.78
CA TRP A 446 11.76 -5.92 -24.36
C TRP A 446 12.58 -4.77 -23.77
N ILE A 447 11.91 -3.86 -23.11
CA ILE A 447 12.53 -2.76 -22.39
C ILE A 447 12.17 -2.84 -20.92
N TRP A 448 13.19 -2.72 -20.06
CA TRP A 448 12.95 -2.48 -18.64
C TRP A 448 13.48 -1.10 -18.27
N GLY A 449 12.63 -0.29 -17.86
CA GLY A 449 12.88 1.07 -17.43
C GLY A 449 11.54 1.76 -17.35
N TYR A 450 11.37 2.57 -16.34
CA TYR A 450 10.22 3.46 -16.32
C TYR A 450 10.46 4.46 -17.46
N LYS A 451 9.55 4.46 -18.41
CA LYS A 451 9.42 5.65 -19.24
C LYS A 451 9.33 6.81 -18.27
N SER A 452 10.12 7.85 -18.49
CA SER A 452 10.04 9.04 -17.65
C SER A 452 8.57 9.47 -17.54
N PHE A 453 8.17 10.10 -16.45
CA PHE A 453 6.82 10.65 -16.35
C PHE A 453 6.44 11.49 -17.56
N ARG A 454 7.42 12.18 -18.13
CA ARG A 454 7.26 12.96 -19.36
C ARG A 454 6.79 12.12 -20.54
N GLU A 455 7.26 10.88 -20.68
CA GLU A 455 6.85 9.98 -21.76
C GLU A 455 5.50 9.32 -21.47
N MET A 456 5.23 8.99 -20.23
CA MET A 456 3.97 8.36 -19.82
C MET A 456 2.82 9.36 -19.74
N ARG A 457 3.10 10.56 -19.27
CA ARG A 457 2.15 11.64 -19.03
C ARG A 457 2.72 12.99 -19.52
N PRO A 458 2.93 13.16 -20.85
CA PRO A 458 3.50 14.39 -21.42
C PRO A 458 2.62 15.62 -21.16
N ASP A 459 1.33 15.43 -20.89
CA ASP A 459 0.39 16.47 -20.49
C ASP A 459 0.70 17.09 -19.12
N MET A 460 1.45 16.41 -18.27
CA MET A 460 1.77 16.90 -16.92
C MET A 460 3.04 17.76 -16.86
N ASN A 461 3.80 17.85 -17.95
CA ASN A 461 5.04 18.61 -18.05
C ASN A 461 6.04 18.37 -16.88
N ILE A 462 6.16 17.11 -16.47
CA ILE A 462 7.10 16.67 -15.43
C ILE A 462 8.34 16.12 -16.10
N GLU A 463 9.51 16.68 -15.77
CA GLU A 463 10.77 16.37 -16.46
C GLU A 463 11.50 15.16 -15.87
N ASP A 464 11.30 14.85 -14.58
CA ASP A 464 12.01 13.78 -13.88
C ASP A 464 11.03 12.86 -13.14
N ASN A 465 11.31 11.56 -13.18
CA ASN A 465 10.56 10.55 -12.42
C ASN A 465 11.12 10.31 -11.01
N THR A 466 12.17 11.04 -10.64
CA THR A 466 12.83 10.92 -9.34
C THR A 466 12.73 12.23 -8.60
N PRO A 467 11.84 12.36 -7.60
CA PRO A 467 11.76 13.57 -6.82
C PRO A 467 13.05 13.77 -6.02
N ASN A 468 13.59 14.97 -6.10
CA ASN A 468 14.80 15.35 -5.35
C ASN A 468 14.51 15.72 -3.89
N HIS A 469 13.25 15.88 -3.57
CA HIS A 469 12.78 16.33 -2.26
C HIS A 469 11.53 15.56 -1.84
N PRO A 470 11.30 15.37 -0.53
CA PRO A 470 10.07 14.76 -0.07
C PRO A 470 8.87 15.68 -0.34
N VAL A 471 7.73 15.05 -0.58
CA VAL A 471 6.44 15.73 -0.72
C VAL A 471 5.67 15.69 0.58
N TYR A 472 4.86 16.70 0.83
CA TYR A 472 3.92 16.69 1.94
C TYR A 472 2.71 15.83 1.60
N VAL A 473 2.39 14.90 2.48
CA VAL A 473 1.13 14.16 2.41
C VAL A 473 0.04 15.01 3.06
N PRO A 474 -1.02 15.37 2.34
CA PRO A 474 -2.12 16.15 2.89
C PRO A 474 -3.05 15.30 3.74
N TYR A 475 -3.65 15.89 4.77
CA TYR A 475 -4.66 15.23 5.62
C TYR A 475 -5.84 14.69 4.79
N GLU A 476 -6.22 15.41 3.75
CA GLU A 476 -7.32 15.06 2.84
C GLU A 476 -7.12 13.69 2.18
N ALA A 477 -5.89 13.24 2.00
CA ALA A 477 -5.62 11.90 1.47
C ALA A 477 -6.14 10.76 2.39
N LEU A 478 -6.41 11.06 3.67
CA LEU A 478 -6.89 10.09 4.64
C LEU A 478 -8.41 10.06 4.81
N ILE A 479 -9.18 10.93 4.18
CA ILE A 479 -10.63 11.04 4.39
C ILE A 479 -11.41 10.74 3.12
N THR A 480 -12.70 10.42 3.29
CA THR A 480 -13.63 10.27 2.17
C THR A 480 -14.61 11.42 2.08
N LYS A 481 -15.18 11.64 0.91
CA LYS A 481 -16.11 12.74 0.67
C LYS A 481 -17.40 12.66 1.49
N TYR A 482 -17.90 11.47 1.78
CA TYR A 482 -19.27 11.30 2.27
C TYR A 482 -19.37 10.61 3.63
N VAL A 483 -18.35 9.97 4.12
CA VAL A 483 -18.39 9.19 5.36
C VAL A 483 -17.66 9.92 6.48
N ALA A 484 -18.40 10.31 7.52
CA ALA A 484 -17.87 11.22 8.51
C ALA A 484 -16.84 10.60 9.47
N ASN A 485 -16.97 9.31 9.78
CA ASN A 485 -16.15 8.62 10.77
C ASN A 485 -15.19 7.57 10.19
N LEU A 486 -14.83 7.70 8.91
CA LEU A 486 -13.89 6.81 8.22
C LEU A 486 -12.61 7.55 7.87
N LEU A 487 -11.47 6.93 8.22
CA LEU A 487 -10.13 7.25 7.74
C LEU A 487 -9.63 6.15 6.81
N ILE A 488 -8.73 6.50 5.88
CA ILE A 488 -8.13 5.56 4.92
C ILE A 488 -6.63 5.78 4.91
N CYS A 489 -5.84 4.74 5.16
CA CYS A 489 -4.38 4.86 5.22
C CYS A 489 -3.62 3.74 4.50
N GLY A 490 -4.34 2.95 3.74
CA GLY A 490 -3.77 1.88 2.93
C GLY A 490 -3.75 2.26 1.45
N TYR A 491 -3.89 1.24 0.63
CA TYR A 491 -3.81 1.33 -0.83
C TYR A 491 -4.92 2.19 -1.47
N ALA A 492 -6.02 2.40 -0.75
CA ALA A 492 -7.13 3.22 -1.20
C ALA A 492 -7.04 4.69 -0.77
N ALA A 493 -5.93 5.16 -0.23
CA ALA A 493 -5.75 6.56 0.14
C ALA A 493 -6.03 7.51 -1.03
N GLY A 494 -6.39 8.75 -0.74
CA GLY A 494 -6.69 9.79 -1.74
C GLY A 494 -5.44 10.28 -2.47
N VAL A 495 -4.83 9.39 -3.24
CA VAL A 495 -3.64 9.62 -4.05
C VAL A 495 -3.96 9.15 -5.47
N SER A 496 -3.66 9.96 -6.50
CA SER A 496 -3.87 9.56 -7.90
C SER A 496 -3.03 8.34 -8.25
N SER A 497 -3.47 7.52 -9.22
CA SER A 497 -2.76 6.29 -9.58
C SER A 497 -1.31 6.55 -10.01
N PHE A 498 -1.04 7.72 -10.57
CA PHE A 498 0.30 8.10 -10.98
C PHE A 498 1.21 8.47 -9.80
N ALA A 499 0.72 9.31 -8.87
CA ALA A 499 1.45 9.65 -7.66
C ALA A 499 1.55 8.46 -6.68
N TRP A 500 0.64 7.50 -6.81
CA TRP A 500 0.66 6.27 -6.02
C TRP A 500 1.95 5.46 -6.24
N GLY A 501 2.54 5.51 -7.43
CA GLY A 501 3.86 4.94 -7.71
C GLY A 501 4.94 5.39 -6.72
N GLU A 502 4.87 6.64 -6.24
CA GLU A 502 5.78 7.18 -5.22
C GLU A 502 5.34 6.79 -3.80
N VAL A 503 4.05 6.80 -3.50
CA VAL A 503 3.53 6.70 -2.13
C VAL A 503 3.43 5.25 -1.63
N ARG A 504 3.25 4.26 -2.51
CA ARG A 504 2.94 2.86 -2.16
C ARG A 504 4.04 2.07 -1.45
N VAL A 505 5.25 2.62 -1.35
CA VAL A 505 6.37 1.93 -0.68
C VAL A 505 6.20 1.92 0.85
N PHE A 506 6.73 0.90 1.50
CA PHE A 506 6.55 0.66 2.94
C PHE A 506 6.86 1.87 3.84
N PRO A 507 7.96 2.63 3.62
CA PRO A 507 8.24 3.81 4.43
C PRO A 507 7.09 4.82 4.41
N ASN A 508 6.55 5.11 3.22
CA ASN A 508 5.48 6.08 3.03
C ASN A 508 4.13 5.56 3.54
N LEU A 509 3.85 4.25 3.38
CA LEU A 509 2.66 3.60 3.94
C LEU A 509 2.65 3.69 5.47
N CYS A 510 3.81 3.58 6.13
CA CYS A 510 3.91 3.79 7.57
C CYS A 510 3.55 5.23 7.98
N VAL A 511 3.91 6.23 7.17
CA VAL A 511 3.53 7.64 7.40
C VAL A 511 2.01 7.81 7.34
N LEU A 512 1.35 7.24 6.32
CA LEU A 512 -0.12 7.25 6.21
C LEU A 512 -0.78 6.59 7.43
N GLY A 513 -0.25 5.42 7.85
CA GLY A 513 -0.76 4.69 9.00
C GLY A 513 -0.61 5.47 10.31
N ASP A 514 0.58 6.03 10.58
CA ASP A 514 0.82 6.86 11.76
C ASP A 514 -0.15 8.04 11.81
N ALA A 515 -0.35 8.71 10.68
CA ALA A 515 -1.23 9.88 10.59
C ALA A 515 -2.70 9.51 10.82
N ALA A 516 -3.19 8.41 10.22
CA ALA A 516 -4.57 7.95 10.43
C ALA A 516 -4.81 7.53 11.90
N GLY A 517 -3.84 6.83 12.51
CA GLY A 517 -3.93 6.42 13.91
C GLY A 517 -3.99 7.62 14.87
N ILE A 518 -3.14 8.63 14.65
CA ILE A 518 -3.15 9.86 15.45
C ILE A 518 -4.43 10.66 15.24
N ALA A 519 -4.91 10.78 13.99
CA ALA A 519 -6.18 11.45 13.70
C ALA A 519 -7.37 10.76 14.38
N ALA A 520 -7.42 9.42 14.35
CA ALA A 520 -8.44 8.66 15.05
C ALA A 520 -8.36 8.85 16.58
N ALA A 521 -7.16 8.82 17.15
CA ALA A 521 -6.96 9.09 18.58
C ALA A 521 -7.45 10.49 18.97
N TYR A 522 -7.12 11.50 18.17
CA TYR A 522 -7.55 12.87 18.39
C TYR A 522 -9.09 12.97 18.33
N CYS A 523 -9.69 12.40 17.30
CA CYS A 523 -11.15 12.38 17.16
C CYS A 523 -11.83 11.64 18.31
N ALA A 524 -11.29 10.51 18.75
CA ALA A 524 -11.81 9.75 19.89
C ALA A 524 -11.75 10.55 21.19
N THR A 525 -10.63 11.24 21.43
CA THR A 525 -10.44 12.06 22.64
C THR A 525 -11.43 13.22 22.73
N TYR A 526 -11.71 13.87 21.60
CA TYR A 526 -12.53 15.08 21.58
C TYR A 526 -13.96 14.87 21.05
N GLY A 527 -14.36 13.64 20.73
CA GLY A 527 -15.69 13.34 20.19
C GLY A 527 -15.93 13.93 18.80
N LEU A 528 -14.91 14.02 17.96
CA LEU A 528 -14.95 14.61 16.63
C LEU A 528 -15.04 13.54 15.54
N ASN A 529 -15.41 13.97 14.34
CA ASN A 529 -15.38 13.14 13.15
C ASN A 529 -14.23 13.56 12.23
N PRO A 530 -13.44 12.62 11.69
CA PRO A 530 -12.29 12.91 10.81
C PRO A 530 -12.63 13.85 9.64
N TYR A 531 -13.78 13.66 9.02
CA TYR A 531 -14.21 14.49 7.87
C TYR A 531 -14.40 15.97 8.21
N ASN A 532 -14.66 16.31 9.47
CA ASN A 532 -15.04 17.68 9.87
C ASN A 532 -13.90 18.49 10.49
N LEU A 533 -12.69 17.98 10.47
CA LEU A 533 -11.53 18.68 11.04
C LEU A 533 -11.17 19.89 10.17
N GLY A 534 -10.85 20.99 10.81
CA GLY A 534 -10.36 22.20 10.18
C GLY A 534 -8.87 22.41 10.47
N ASP A 535 -8.35 23.57 10.06
CA ASP A 535 -6.92 23.92 10.17
C ASP A 535 -6.40 23.80 11.61
N TYR A 536 -7.23 24.18 12.59
CA TYR A 536 -6.85 24.09 13.99
C TYR A 536 -6.64 22.63 14.44
N GLU A 537 -7.61 21.76 14.19
CA GLU A 537 -7.54 20.36 14.57
C GLU A 537 -6.44 19.62 13.81
N ILE A 538 -6.27 19.89 12.53
CA ILE A 538 -5.17 19.31 11.72
C ILE A 538 -3.81 19.79 12.25
N GLY A 539 -3.71 21.05 12.66
CA GLY A 539 -2.54 21.56 13.36
C GLY A 539 -2.22 20.80 14.65
N LYS A 540 -3.24 20.49 15.45
CA LYS A 540 -3.08 19.68 16.67
C LYS A 540 -2.70 18.22 16.38
N ILE A 541 -3.27 17.61 15.35
CA ILE A 541 -2.86 16.28 14.88
C ILE A 541 -1.38 16.29 14.50
N ARG A 542 -0.89 17.32 13.81
CA ARG A 542 0.53 17.48 13.47
C ARG A 542 1.43 17.60 14.70
N GLU A 543 1.01 18.36 15.71
CA GLU A 543 1.72 18.42 17.01
C GLU A 543 1.79 17.02 17.67
N TRP A 544 0.70 16.26 17.65
CA TRP A 544 0.68 14.90 18.19
C TRP A 544 1.56 13.95 17.39
N LEU A 545 1.58 14.05 16.06
CA LEU A 545 2.49 13.29 15.20
C LEU A 545 3.95 13.56 15.55
N THR A 546 4.33 14.83 15.69
CA THR A 546 5.69 15.21 16.11
C THR A 546 6.03 14.63 17.49
N SER A 547 5.08 14.63 18.43
CA SER A 547 5.28 14.07 19.78
C SER A 547 5.50 12.56 19.84
N VAL A 548 5.17 11.82 18.77
CA VAL A 548 5.46 10.38 18.62
C VAL A 548 6.60 10.10 17.65
N GLY A 549 7.40 11.12 17.34
CA GLY A 549 8.60 11.00 16.53
C GLY A 549 8.35 11.01 15.01
N ALA A 550 7.14 11.29 14.55
CA ALA A 550 6.88 11.49 13.13
C ALA A 550 7.49 12.82 12.66
N ARG A 551 7.93 12.86 11.39
CA ARG A 551 8.44 14.07 10.76
C ARG A 551 7.36 14.66 9.87
N THR A 552 7.02 15.92 10.13
CA THR A 552 6.01 16.68 9.40
C THR A 552 6.57 17.92 8.70
N GLU A 553 7.87 18.12 8.79
CA GLU A 553 8.62 19.24 8.19
C GLU A 553 9.77 18.68 7.34
N LYS A 554 10.06 19.31 6.20
CA LYS A 554 11.19 18.98 5.30
C LYS A 554 12.56 19.25 5.92
#